data_c2c352330c7a0a04ba1ab80a303dbc86
#
_entry.id   c2c352330c7a0a04ba1ab80a303dbc86
#
_cell.length_a   1.000
_cell.length_b   1.000
_cell.length_c   1.000
_cell.angle_alpha   90.00
_cell.angle_beta   90.00
_cell.angle_gamma   90.00
#
_symmetry.space_group_name_H-M   'P 1'
#
loop_
_entity.id
_entity.type
_entity.pdbx_description
1 polymer ?
#
loop_
_entity_poly.entity_id
_entity_poly.type
_entity_poly.pdbx_seq_one_letter_code
_entity_poly.pdbx_strand_id
1 'polypeptide(L)'
;MSSSKAYKQLLLGMLSLFIVMAIGRFSYTPVLPFMQKATHLSNQDAGLLATINYLGYLIGAMIPTFLIMKSKVIDLKIYLLINIISVLLMGFTHDFVTWNILRFVAGITSGTVFVLASNVVLESLNKGGKSHLSGFLYSGVGIGIFTSSIFVQLYTDSETWASTWIILGVASLVMGSVVIFLMKDIKEPINLENKNLNVNNKSEAYTKWFMVFFSIAYLLEGAGYIVTGTFLVAIVESIPNLKGYAALSWMFVGLAAIPSCILWSILGNKIGFIKAIYLAFILQFIGVILPVFSHNTVSLIISSCLFGGTFLGLTTLFMSRGQLMSAISGKNLVALLTFIYSLGQVIAPYFAGILIGDTDNYNGALIFASSLLVLAIVAIFISQRPVQKKLKK
;
A
#
# COMPACT_ATOMS: atom_id res chain seq x y z
N MET A 1 2.51 -4.40 -30.01
CA MET A 1 1.67 -3.26 -29.55
C MET A 1 2.44 -1.97 -29.72
N SER A 2 1.80 -0.84 -30.17
CA SER A 2 2.52 0.43 -30.29
C SER A 2 2.87 1.01 -28.91
N SER A 3 4.02 1.70 -28.80
CA SER A 3 4.46 2.37 -27.57
C SER A 3 3.38 3.33 -27.02
N SER A 4 2.65 4.05 -27.89
CA SER A 4 1.57 4.95 -27.50
C SER A 4 0.43 4.24 -26.75
N LYS A 5 0.06 3.03 -27.17
CA LYS A 5 -0.97 2.23 -26.47
C LYS A 5 -0.46 1.76 -25.08
N ALA A 6 0.85 1.44 -24.96
CA ALA A 6 1.43 1.05 -23.67
C ALA A 6 1.44 2.20 -22.67
N TYR A 7 1.83 3.41 -23.11
CA TYR A 7 1.74 4.62 -22.27
C TYR A 7 0.31 4.93 -21.84
N LYS A 8 -0.65 4.81 -22.74
CA LYS A 8 -2.08 5.02 -22.41
C LYS A 8 -2.55 4.05 -21.33
N GLN A 9 -2.22 2.75 -21.44
CA GLN A 9 -2.58 1.77 -20.43
C GLN A 9 -1.87 2.04 -19.08
N LEU A 10 -0.61 2.49 -19.10
CA LEU A 10 0.10 2.89 -17.89
C LEU A 10 -0.63 4.04 -17.17
N LEU A 11 -0.97 5.11 -17.88
CA LEU A 11 -1.68 6.26 -17.30
C LEU A 11 -3.06 5.87 -16.75
N LEU A 12 -3.82 5.02 -17.47
CA LEU A 12 -5.11 4.52 -17.00
C LEU A 12 -4.96 3.60 -15.78
N GLY A 13 -3.91 2.80 -15.72
CA GLY A 13 -3.58 2.00 -14.55
C GLY A 13 -3.19 2.85 -13.35
N MET A 14 -2.35 3.88 -13.54
CA MET A 14 -2.01 4.86 -12.49
C MET A 14 -3.27 5.53 -11.94
N LEU A 15 -4.19 5.93 -12.83
CA LEU A 15 -5.46 6.55 -12.44
C LEU A 15 -6.36 5.56 -11.68
N SER A 16 -6.38 4.28 -12.08
CA SER A 16 -7.09 3.24 -11.35
C SER A 16 -6.54 3.07 -9.92
N LEU A 17 -5.21 3.02 -9.76
CA LEU A 17 -4.58 2.92 -8.44
C LEU A 17 -4.74 4.19 -7.61
N PHE A 18 -4.73 5.37 -8.23
CA PHE A 18 -5.09 6.62 -7.59
C PHE A 18 -6.47 6.52 -6.92
N ILE A 19 -7.48 6.05 -7.66
CA ILE A 19 -8.86 5.95 -7.16
C ILE A 19 -8.95 4.92 -6.02
N VAL A 20 -8.57 3.67 -6.29
CA VAL A 20 -8.88 2.58 -5.35
C VAL A 20 -7.93 2.53 -4.15
N MET A 21 -6.66 2.92 -4.32
CA MET A 21 -5.67 2.88 -3.25
C MET A 21 -5.62 4.22 -2.50
N ALA A 22 -5.41 5.34 -3.19
CA ALA A 22 -5.26 6.60 -2.48
C ALA A 22 -6.60 7.11 -1.94
N ILE A 23 -7.66 7.13 -2.76
CA ILE A 23 -8.98 7.60 -2.28
C ILE A 23 -9.70 6.48 -1.53
N GLY A 24 -9.89 5.31 -2.14
CA GLY A 24 -10.71 4.23 -1.56
C GLY A 24 -10.15 3.64 -0.27
N ARG A 25 -8.82 3.61 -0.12
CA ARG A 25 -8.16 2.99 1.04
C ARG A 25 -7.50 4.03 1.96
N PHE A 26 -6.63 4.87 1.43
CA PHE A 26 -5.73 5.72 2.22
C PHE A 26 -6.28 7.10 2.56
N SER A 27 -7.37 7.58 1.93
CA SER A 27 -8.03 8.83 2.35
C SER A 27 -8.72 8.71 3.73
N TYR A 28 -8.93 7.49 4.22
CA TYR A 28 -9.39 7.26 5.58
C TYR A 28 -8.44 7.89 6.60
N THR A 29 -7.14 7.76 6.41
CA THR A 29 -6.11 8.29 7.33
C THR A 29 -6.25 9.80 7.58
N PRO A 30 -6.28 10.68 6.55
CA PRO A 30 -6.43 12.12 6.78
C PRO A 30 -7.85 12.54 7.18
N VAL A 31 -8.90 11.77 6.86
CA VAL A 31 -10.28 12.10 7.24
C VAL A 31 -10.61 11.60 8.66
N LEU A 32 -9.92 10.59 9.16
CA LEU A 32 -10.19 9.91 10.43
C LEU A 32 -10.33 10.86 11.62
N PRO A 33 -9.41 11.82 11.89
CA PRO A 33 -9.53 12.68 13.07
C PRO A 33 -10.82 13.52 13.08
N PHE A 34 -11.26 13.95 11.90
CA PHE A 34 -12.49 14.72 11.73
C PHE A 34 -13.73 13.84 11.97
N MET A 35 -13.71 12.59 11.47
CA MET A 35 -14.77 11.62 11.79
C MET A 35 -14.82 11.33 13.29
N GLN A 36 -13.68 11.07 13.93
CA GLN A 36 -13.61 10.81 15.37
C GLN A 36 -14.21 11.96 16.17
N LYS A 37 -13.84 13.20 15.86
CA LYS A 37 -14.34 14.40 16.52
C LYS A 37 -15.83 14.60 16.33
N ALA A 38 -16.36 14.34 15.13
CA ALA A 38 -17.75 14.55 14.77
C ALA A 38 -18.71 13.48 15.32
N THR A 39 -18.25 12.23 15.38
CA THR A 39 -19.08 11.05 15.66
C THR A 39 -18.71 10.33 16.96
N HIS A 40 -17.76 10.88 17.73
CA HIS A 40 -17.21 10.26 18.93
C HIS A 40 -16.69 8.84 18.71
N LEU A 41 -16.17 8.56 17.48
CA LEU A 41 -15.62 7.26 17.12
C LEU A 41 -14.37 6.98 17.95
N SER A 42 -14.38 5.87 18.70
CA SER A 42 -13.25 5.47 19.53
C SER A 42 -12.01 5.09 18.70
N ASN A 43 -10.82 5.14 19.30
CA ASN A 43 -9.59 4.68 18.63
C ASN A 43 -9.63 3.18 18.28
N GLN A 44 -10.31 2.39 19.12
CA GLN A 44 -10.54 0.96 18.87
C GLN A 44 -11.43 0.75 17.64
N ASP A 45 -12.54 1.49 17.53
CA ASP A 45 -13.46 1.41 16.39
C ASP A 45 -12.81 1.94 15.11
N ALA A 46 -12.00 2.98 15.21
CA ALA A 46 -11.18 3.48 14.10
C ALA A 46 -10.22 2.42 13.59
N GLY A 47 -9.54 1.72 14.50
CA GLY A 47 -8.68 0.58 14.18
C GLY A 47 -9.45 -0.57 13.55
N LEU A 48 -10.67 -0.86 14.03
CA LEU A 48 -11.53 -1.91 13.46
C LEU A 48 -11.98 -1.58 12.05
N LEU A 49 -12.39 -0.34 11.75
CA LEU A 49 -12.74 0.11 10.39
C LEU A 49 -11.56 -0.04 9.41
N ALA A 50 -10.34 0.22 9.87
CA ALA A 50 -9.13 -0.02 9.07
C ALA A 50 -8.89 -1.53 8.87
N THR A 51 -8.96 -2.32 9.95
CA THR A 51 -8.81 -3.79 9.92
C THR A 51 -9.78 -4.44 8.94
N ILE A 52 -11.05 -4.06 8.96
CA ILE A 52 -12.09 -4.59 8.06
C ILE A 52 -11.78 -4.25 6.59
N ASN A 53 -11.29 -3.05 6.32
CA ASN A 53 -10.85 -2.69 4.97
C ASN A 53 -9.65 -3.54 4.51
N TYR A 54 -8.68 -3.80 5.38
CA TYR A 54 -7.51 -4.61 5.04
C TYR A 54 -7.85 -6.08 4.89
N LEU A 55 -8.80 -6.60 5.66
CA LEU A 55 -9.36 -7.93 5.47
C LEU A 55 -10.03 -8.05 4.09
N GLY A 56 -10.84 -7.06 3.72
CA GLY A 56 -11.40 -6.97 2.39
C GLY A 56 -10.32 -6.96 1.31
N TYR A 57 -9.26 -6.16 1.49
CA TYR A 57 -8.15 -6.08 0.55
C TYR A 57 -7.43 -7.43 0.38
N LEU A 58 -7.18 -8.15 1.46
CA LEU A 58 -6.60 -9.49 1.41
C LEU A 58 -7.43 -10.42 0.54
N ILE A 59 -8.74 -10.47 0.79
CA ILE A 59 -9.67 -11.31 0.01
C ILE A 59 -9.70 -10.85 -1.45
N GLY A 60 -9.83 -9.54 -1.67
CA GLY A 60 -9.89 -8.94 -3.00
C GLY A 60 -8.66 -9.20 -3.86
N ALA A 61 -7.47 -9.15 -3.27
CA ALA A 61 -6.22 -9.44 -3.96
C ALA A 61 -6.11 -10.90 -4.44
N MET A 62 -6.82 -11.82 -3.79
CA MET A 62 -6.86 -13.24 -4.18
C MET A 62 -7.86 -13.51 -5.31
N ILE A 63 -8.93 -12.73 -5.44
CA ILE A 63 -10.01 -12.97 -6.43
C ILE A 63 -9.46 -13.15 -7.85
N PRO A 64 -8.59 -12.30 -8.41
CA PRO A 64 -8.11 -12.45 -9.78
C PRO A 64 -7.27 -13.72 -10.04
N THR A 65 -6.82 -14.40 -8.99
CA THR A 65 -6.08 -15.66 -9.10
C THR A 65 -7.02 -16.83 -9.38
N PHE A 66 -8.24 -16.78 -8.85
CA PHE A 66 -9.20 -17.89 -8.91
C PHE A 66 -10.37 -17.62 -9.85
N LEU A 67 -10.74 -16.36 -10.04
CA LEU A 67 -11.93 -15.96 -10.75
C LEU A 67 -11.68 -14.73 -11.62
N ILE A 68 -11.81 -14.90 -12.93
CA ILE A 68 -11.99 -13.81 -13.91
C ILE A 68 -13.32 -14.08 -14.60
N MET A 69 -14.31 -13.16 -14.40
CA MET A 69 -15.69 -13.37 -14.87
C MET A 69 -15.80 -13.24 -16.40
N LYS A 70 -15.19 -12.21 -16.99
CA LYS A 70 -15.24 -11.95 -18.44
C LYS A 70 -13.87 -11.66 -19.04
N SER A 71 -13.21 -10.63 -18.56
CA SER A 71 -11.82 -10.28 -18.92
C SER A 71 -11.21 -9.43 -17.82
N LYS A 72 -9.87 -9.40 -17.75
CA LYS A 72 -9.16 -8.59 -16.76
C LYS A 72 -9.61 -7.13 -16.74
N VAL A 73 -9.88 -6.55 -17.92
CA VAL A 73 -10.28 -5.14 -18.04
C VAL A 73 -11.76 -4.92 -17.70
N ILE A 74 -12.65 -5.84 -18.08
CA ILE A 74 -14.07 -5.73 -17.73
C ILE A 74 -14.24 -5.87 -16.22
N ASP A 75 -13.59 -6.86 -15.64
CA ASP A 75 -13.62 -7.08 -14.19
C ASP A 75 -13.04 -5.89 -13.42
N LEU A 76 -11.89 -5.33 -13.88
CA LEU A 76 -11.32 -4.12 -13.33
C LEU A 76 -12.34 -2.96 -13.31
N LYS A 77 -13.06 -2.74 -14.40
CA LYS A 77 -14.06 -1.66 -14.50
C LYS A 77 -15.24 -1.87 -13.55
N ILE A 78 -15.71 -3.11 -13.39
CA ILE A 78 -16.81 -3.44 -12.47
C ILE A 78 -16.36 -3.18 -11.02
N TYR A 79 -15.22 -3.72 -10.61
CA TYR A 79 -14.71 -3.52 -9.26
C TYR A 79 -14.32 -2.06 -8.98
N LEU A 80 -13.81 -1.32 -10.00
CA LEU A 80 -13.55 0.11 -9.89
C LEU A 80 -14.84 0.89 -9.61
N LEU A 81 -15.93 0.60 -10.33
CA LEU A 81 -17.21 1.25 -10.11
C LEU A 81 -17.79 0.95 -8.72
N ILE A 82 -17.73 -0.30 -8.28
CA ILE A 82 -18.18 -0.68 -6.93
C ILE A 82 -17.34 0.04 -5.86
N ASN A 83 -16.03 0.18 -6.06
CA ASN A 83 -15.15 0.93 -5.15
C ASN A 83 -15.58 2.40 -5.05
N ILE A 84 -15.80 3.06 -6.18
CA ILE A 84 -16.26 4.46 -6.23
C ILE A 84 -17.58 4.65 -5.50
N ILE A 85 -18.54 3.75 -5.73
CA ILE A 85 -19.84 3.78 -5.04
C ILE A 85 -19.67 3.59 -3.53
N SER A 86 -18.81 2.66 -3.09
CA SER A 86 -18.57 2.44 -1.66
C SER A 86 -17.94 3.66 -0.97
N VAL A 87 -17.01 4.36 -1.65
CA VAL A 87 -16.41 5.61 -1.16
C VAL A 87 -17.47 6.71 -1.06
N LEU A 88 -18.29 6.88 -2.10
CA LEU A 88 -19.36 7.88 -2.13
C LEU A 88 -20.34 7.67 -0.99
N LEU A 89 -20.77 6.43 -0.75
CA LEU A 89 -21.73 6.07 0.28
C LEU A 89 -21.21 6.29 1.71
N MET A 90 -19.90 6.32 1.94
CA MET A 90 -19.33 6.68 3.26
C MET A 90 -19.81 8.03 3.78
N GLY A 91 -20.03 9.00 2.88
CA GLY A 91 -20.50 10.33 3.25
C GLY A 91 -22.02 10.44 3.45
N PHE A 92 -22.81 9.44 3.05
CA PHE A 92 -24.27 9.43 3.22
C PHE A 92 -24.74 8.68 4.45
N THR A 93 -23.84 8.06 5.20
CA THR A 93 -24.18 7.22 6.36
C THR A 93 -23.44 7.68 7.62
N HIS A 94 -24.09 7.46 8.77
CA HIS A 94 -23.55 7.78 10.10
C HIS A 94 -23.58 6.53 11.00
N ASP A 95 -23.88 5.38 10.44
CA ASP A 95 -23.99 4.11 11.15
C ASP A 95 -22.69 3.32 11.07
N PHE A 96 -22.18 2.90 12.22
CA PHE A 96 -20.91 2.18 12.33
C PHE A 96 -20.91 0.83 11.59
N VAL A 97 -22.03 0.09 11.61
CA VAL A 97 -22.14 -1.19 10.92
C VAL A 97 -22.07 -0.98 9.41
N THR A 98 -22.77 0.03 8.91
CA THR A 98 -22.75 0.41 7.49
C THR A 98 -21.36 0.83 7.06
N TRP A 99 -20.63 1.62 7.86
CA TRP A 99 -19.22 1.95 7.55
C TRP A 99 -18.33 0.71 7.46
N ASN A 100 -18.49 -0.27 8.37
CA ASN A 100 -17.74 -1.52 8.29
C ASN A 100 -18.02 -2.26 6.98
N ILE A 101 -19.28 -2.35 6.56
CA ILE A 101 -19.67 -2.98 5.29
C ILE A 101 -19.02 -2.24 4.10
N LEU A 102 -19.13 -0.91 4.06
CA LEU A 102 -18.58 -0.10 2.99
C LEU A 102 -17.04 -0.18 2.95
N ARG A 103 -16.38 -0.17 4.12
CA ARG A 103 -14.93 -0.36 4.23
C ARG A 103 -14.49 -1.74 3.78
N PHE A 104 -15.25 -2.79 4.08
CA PHE A 104 -15.00 -4.15 3.60
C PHE A 104 -15.12 -4.25 2.08
N VAL A 105 -16.20 -3.71 1.51
CA VAL A 105 -16.42 -3.66 0.05
C VAL A 105 -15.34 -2.84 -0.64
N ALA A 106 -14.99 -1.66 -0.11
CA ALA A 106 -13.88 -0.85 -0.61
C ALA A 106 -12.55 -1.61 -0.55
N GLY A 107 -12.32 -2.41 0.50
CA GLY A 107 -11.17 -3.29 0.62
C GLY A 107 -11.12 -4.33 -0.50
N ILE A 108 -12.17 -5.15 -0.63
CA ILE A 108 -12.24 -6.19 -1.69
C ILE A 108 -11.97 -5.57 -3.06
N THR A 109 -12.66 -4.51 -3.38
CA THR A 109 -12.58 -3.88 -4.70
C THR A 109 -11.21 -3.24 -4.95
N SER A 110 -10.60 -2.61 -3.94
CA SER A 110 -9.26 -2.05 -4.09
C SER A 110 -8.19 -3.12 -4.29
N GLY A 111 -8.25 -4.24 -3.55
CA GLY A 111 -7.33 -5.37 -3.74
C GLY A 111 -7.46 -6.00 -5.13
N THR A 112 -8.68 -6.23 -5.56
CA THR A 112 -8.97 -6.80 -6.89
C THR A 112 -8.47 -5.87 -8.01
N VAL A 113 -8.80 -4.57 -7.96
CA VAL A 113 -8.37 -3.61 -8.99
C VAL A 113 -6.86 -3.42 -8.97
N PHE A 114 -6.21 -3.43 -7.79
CA PHE A 114 -4.75 -3.33 -7.70
C PHE A 114 -4.06 -4.46 -8.48
N VAL A 115 -4.49 -5.71 -8.30
CA VAL A 115 -3.93 -6.86 -9.01
C VAL A 115 -4.25 -6.83 -10.49
N LEU A 116 -5.50 -6.54 -10.87
CA LEU A 116 -5.92 -6.49 -12.27
C LEU A 116 -5.22 -5.35 -13.04
N ALA A 117 -5.14 -4.14 -12.47
CA ALA A 117 -4.45 -3.01 -13.07
C ALA A 117 -2.96 -3.29 -13.26
N SER A 118 -2.31 -3.88 -12.23
CA SER A 118 -0.91 -4.32 -12.34
C SER A 118 -0.72 -5.31 -13.49
N ASN A 119 -1.56 -6.33 -13.59
CA ASN A 119 -1.48 -7.33 -14.65
C ASN A 119 -1.67 -6.72 -16.05
N VAL A 120 -2.71 -5.89 -16.24
CA VAL A 120 -3.01 -5.25 -17.53
C VAL A 120 -1.90 -4.32 -17.96
N VAL A 121 -1.39 -3.49 -17.03
CA VAL A 121 -0.33 -2.52 -17.35
C VAL A 121 1.00 -3.21 -17.61
N LEU A 122 1.42 -4.16 -16.77
CA LEU A 122 2.67 -4.89 -16.96
C LEU A 122 2.67 -5.67 -18.28
N GLU A 123 1.56 -6.32 -18.63
CA GLU A 123 1.41 -7.00 -19.90
C GLU A 123 1.51 -6.01 -21.08
N SER A 124 0.88 -4.83 -20.96
CA SER A 124 0.93 -3.78 -21.99
C SER A 124 2.33 -3.23 -22.18
N LEU A 125 3.04 -2.95 -21.09
CA LEU A 125 4.40 -2.42 -21.11
C LEU A 125 5.38 -3.45 -21.69
N ASN A 126 5.23 -4.72 -21.35
CA ASN A 126 6.05 -5.80 -21.90
C ASN A 126 5.86 -5.93 -23.42
N LYS A 127 4.61 -5.94 -23.89
CA LYS A 127 4.27 -5.98 -25.33
C LYS A 127 4.70 -4.71 -26.08
N GLY A 128 4.78 -3.58 -25.39
CA GLY A 128 5.25 -2.30 -25.94
C GLY A 128 6.77 -2.09 -25.87
N GLY A 129 7.54 -3.04 -25.33
CA GLY A 129 8.99 -2.91 -25.11
C GLY A 129 9.38 -1.85 -24.07
N LYS A 130 8.48 -1.57 -23.11
CA LYS A 130 8.61 -0.50 -22.10
C LYS A 130 8.58 -1.02 -20.67
N SER A 131 9.02 -2.26 -20.43
CA SER A 131 8.99 -2.92 -19.11
C SER A 131 9.69 -2.12 -18.00
N HIS A 132 10.70 -1.30 -18.33
CA HIS A 132 11.40 -0.43 -17.38
C HIS A 132 10.50 0.64 -16.74
N LEU A 133 9.32 0.91 -17.33
CA LEU A 133 8.36 1.88 -16.79
C LEU A 133 7.37 1.27 -15.77
N SER A 134 7.48 -0.02 -15.46
CA SER A 134 6.55 -0.70 -14.55
C SER A 134 6.43 -0.06 -13.16
N GLY A 135 7.53 0.47 -12.62
CA GLY A 135 7.54 1.15 -11.32
C GLY A 135 6.69 2.44 -11.29
N PHE A 136 6.51 3.10 -12.45
CA PHE A 136 5.66 4.30 -12.51
C PHE A 136 4.19 4.02 -12.24
N LEU A 137 3.70 2.80 -12.46
CA LEU A 137 2.32 2.43 -12.14
C LEU A 137 1.96 2.79 -10.70
N TYR A 138 2.84 2.47 -9.77
CA TYR A 138 2.60 2.66 -8.33
C TYR A 138 2.77 4.11 -7.87
N SER A 139 3.41 4.97 -8.68
CA SER A 139 3.43 6.42 -8.42
C SER A 139 2.03 7.04 -8.42
N GLY A 140 1.06 6.40 -9.10
CA GLY A 140 -0.35 6.79 -9.04
C GLY A 140 -0.92 6.77 -7.61
N VAL A 141 -0.46 5.85 -6.76
CA VAL A 141 -0.84 5.80 -5.33
C VAL A 141 -0.28 7.02 -4.58
N GLY A 142 1.02 7.31 -4.76
CA GLY A 142 1.67 8.46 -4.12
C GLY A 142 1.07 9.80 -4.54
N ILE A 143 0.82 9.99 -5.85
CA ILE A 143 0.16 11.19 -6.38
C ILE A 143 -1.23 11.35 -5.77
N GLY A 144 -1.99 10.25 -5.66
CA GLY A 144 -3.33 10.28 -5.10
C GLY A 144 -3.33 10.59 -3.60
N ILE A 145 -2.41 10.02 -2.81
CA ILE A 145 -2.23 10.35 -1.39
C ILE A 145 -1.87 11.84 -1.25
N PHE A 146 -0.92 12.34 -2.04
CA PHE A 146 -0.51 13.74 -2.02
C PHE A 146 -1.68 14.69 -2.30
N THR A 147 -2.41 14.46 -3.39
CA THR A 147 -3.49 15.36 -3.81
C THR A 147 -4.73 15.28 -2.91
N SER A 148 -5.13 14.07 -2.49
CA SER A 148 -6.25 13.90 -1.56
C SER A 148 -5.97 14.51 -0.19
N SER A 149 -4.72 14.45 0.29
CA SER A 149 -4.34 15.06 1.57
C SER A 149 -4.39 16.57 1.53
N ILE A 150 -3.96 17.19 0.43
CA ILE A 150 -4.11 18.65 0.23
C ILE A 150 -5.60 19.02 0.25
N PHE A 151 -6.43 18.27 -0.46
CA PHE A 151 -7.87 18.52 -0.48
C PHE A 151 -8.48 18.41 0.93
N VAL A 152 -8.17 17.35 1.67
CA VAL A 152 -8.62 17.17 3.04
C VAL A 152 -8.15 18.31 3.93
N GLN A 153 -6.88 18.73 3.83
CA GLN A 153 -6.34 19.83 4.62
C GLN A 153 -7.07 21.17 4.38
N LEU A 154 -7.46 21.43 3.15
CA LEU A 154 -8.07 22.72 2.77
C LEU A 154 -9.58 22.76 2.98
N TYR A 155 -10.25 21.61 2.98
CA TYR A 155 -11.70 21.54 2.92
C TYR A 155 -12.33 20.87 4.15
N THR A 156 -11.64 19.92 4.81
CA THR A 156 -12.28 19.05 5.80
C THR A 156 -12.15 19.59 7.21
N ASP A 157 -13.27 19.61 7.91
CA ASP A 157 -13.39 19.83 9.36
C ASP A 157 -14.39 18.82 9.97
N SER A 158 -14.76 19.00 11.24
CA SER A 158 -15.73 18.13 11.92
C SER A 158 -17.16 18.22 11.37
N GLU A 159 -17.50 19.28 10.63
CA GLU A 159 -18.83 19.44 10.02
C GLU A 159 -18.85 18.93 8.58
N THR A 160 -17.71 19.00 7.88
CA THR A 160 -17.59 18.70 6.44
C THR A 160 -17.01 17.32 6.14
N TRP A 161 -16.65 16.50 7.14
CA TRP A 161 -16.06 15.16 6.93
C TRP A 161 -16.92 14.26 6.03
N ALA A 162 -18.23 14.30 6.18
CA ALA A 162 -19.17 13.52 5.37
C ALA A 162 -19.18 13.99 3.91
N SER A 163 -19.27 15.32 3.70
CA SER A 163 -19.19 15.91 2.35
C SER A 163 -17.82 15.71 1.71
N THR A 164 -16.74 15.59 2.51
CA THR A 164 -15.41 15.19 2.01
C THR A 164 -15.45 13.84 1.31
N TRP A 165 -16.08 12.82 1.91
CA TRP A 165 -16.26 11.53 1.26
C TRP A 165 -17.08 11.61 -0.03
N ILE A 166 -18.14 12.42 -0.02
CA ILE A 166 -18.98 12.63 -1.21
C ILE A 166 -18.16 13.27 -2.34
N ILE A 167 -17.40 14.33 -2.07
CA ILE A 167 -16.58 15.02 -3.07
C ILE A 167 -15.48 14.10 -3.60
N LEU A 168 -14.79 13.36 -2.72
CA LEU A 168 -13.80 12.37 -3.14
C LEU A 168 -14.43 11.26 -3.99
N GLY A 169 -15.64 10.81 -3.66
CA GLY A 169 -16.41 9.84 -4.44
C GLY A 169 -16.81 10.38 -5.80
N VAL A 170 -17.30 11.61 -5.89
CA VAL A 170 -17.65 12.27 -7.16
C VAL A 170 -16.41 12.50 -8.02
N ALA A 171 -15.32 12.98 -7.45
CA ALA A 171 -14.05 13.12 -8.16
C ALA A 171 -13.55 11.77 -8.69
N SER A 172 -13.68 10.70 -7.88
CA SER A 172 -13.36 9.34 -8.31
C SER A 172 -14.28 8.85 -9.44
N LEU A 173 -15.55 9.25 -9.46
CA LEU A 173 -16.49 8.90 -10.53
C LEU A 173 -16.07 9.56 -11.85
N VAL A 174 -15.70 10.85 -11.81
CA VAL A 174 -15.20 11.57 -12.99
C VAL A 174 -13.92 10.95 -13.53
N MET A 175 -12.94 10.69 -12.66
CA MET A 175 -11.69 10.04 -13.06
C MET A 175 -11.91 8.59 -13.49
N GLY A 176 -12.78 7.85 -12.80
CA GLY A 176 -13.10 6.46 -13.09
C GLY A 176 -13.83 6.31 -14.44
N SER A 177 -14.64 7.28 -14.84
CA SER A 177 -15.28 7.28 -16.15
C SER A 177 -14.24 7.28 -17.28
N VAL A 178 -13.13 8.02 -17.13
CA VAL A 178 -12.01 8.00 -18.09
C VAL A 178 -11.42 6.59 -18.21
N VAL A 179 -11.22 5.89 -17.08
CA VAL A 179 -10.72 4.51 -17.09
C VAL A 179 -11.73 3.57 -17.74
N ILE A 180 -13.01 3.67 -17.36
CA ILE A 180 -14.09 2.79 -17.84
C ILE A 180 -14.25 2.89 -19.38
N PHE A 181 -14.19 4.10 -19.93
CA PHE A 181 -14.36 4.28 -21.38
C PHE A 181 -13.09 4.04 -22.20
N LEU A 182 -11.91 4.34 -21.65
CA LEU A 182 -10.66 4.36 -22.42
C LEU A 182 -9.78 3.13 -22.26
N MET A 183 -9.87 2.38 -21.12
CA MET A 183 -9.08 1.17 -20.91
C MET A 183 -9.63 0.03 -21.78
N LYS A 184 -8.75 -0.67 -22.48
CA LYS A 184 -9.13 -1.73 -23.44
C LYS A 184 -8.33 -3.00 -23.19
N ASP A 185 -8.96 -4.16 -23.46
CA ASP A 185 -8.31 -5.45 -23.44
C ASP A 185 -7.20 -5.56 -24.50
N ILE A 186 -6.15 -6.27 -24.17
CA ILE A 186 -5.04 -6.55 -25.07
C ILE A 186 -5.37 -7.83 -25.83
N LYS A 187 -5.90 -7.68 -27.05
CA LYS A 187 -6.35 -8.80 -27.92
C LYS A 187 -5.22 -9.54 -28.65
N GLU A 188 -3.97 -9.07 -28.57
CA GLU A 188 -2.88 -9.73 -29.29
C GLU A 188 -2.42 -10.99 -28.53
N PRO A 189 -2.23 -12.13 -29.24
CA PRO A 189 -1.72 -13.34 -28.60
C PRO A 189 -0.36 -13.07 -27.96
N ILE A 190 -0.14 -13.68 -26.81
CA ILE A 190 1.16 -13.66 -26.14
C ILE A 190 2.07 -14.53 -27.01
N ASN A 191 2.96 -13.92 -27.78
CA ASN A 191 4.13 -14.65 -28.26
C ASN A 191 4.96 -15.00 -27.03
N LEU A 192 4.77 -16.20 -26.55
CA LEU A 192 5.61 -16.85 -25.55
C LEU A 192 6.96 -17.24 -26.22
N GLU A 193 7.56 -16.33 -26.98
CA GLU A 193 8.97 -16.45 -27.27
C GLU A 193 9.72 -16.26 -25.94
N ASN A 194 10.09 -17.39 -25.41
CA ASN A 194 11.07 -17.62 -24.37
C ASN A 194 11.97 -16.40 -24.13
N LYS A 195 11.56 -15.45 -23.26
CA LYS A 195 12.57 -14.79 -22.47
C LYS A 195 13.04 -15.85 -21.48
N ASN A 196 13.99 -16.66 -21.94
CA ASN A 196 14.99 -17.24 -21.09
C ASN A 196 15.53 -16.08 -20.25
N LEU A 197 14.95 -15.87 -19.07
CA LEU A 197 15.66 -15.19 -18.01
C LEU A 197 16.95 -16.01 -17.91
N ASN A 198 18.06 -15.45 -18.42
CA ASN A 198 19.38 -16.02 -18.20
C ASN A 198 19.59 -16.03 -16.69
N VAL A 199 19.04 -17.06 -16.04
CA VAL A 199 19.30 -17.42 -14.66
C VAL A 199 20.68 -18.08 -14.64
N ASN A 200 21.69 -17.33 -15.08
CA ASN A 200 23.10 -17.74 -14.99
C ASN A 200 23.65 -17.70 -13.55
N ASN A 201 22.77 -17.46 -12.55
CA ASN A 201 23.14 -17.60 -11.15
C ASN A 201 22.50 -18.87 -10.56
N LYS A 202 23.03 -20.04 -10.93
CA LYS A 202 22.74 -21.34 -10.32
C LYS A 202 23.16 -21.46 -8.84
N SER A 203 23.53 -20.39 -8.14
CA SER A 203 24.19 -20.48 -6.83
C SER A 203 23.37 -20.08 -5.62
N GLU A 204 22.14 -19.61 -5.76
CA GLU A 204 21.28 -19.33 -4.60
C GLU A 204 20.08 -20.28 -4.57
N ALA A 205 20.31 -21.54 -4.20
CA ALA A 205 19.22 -22.41 -3.77
C ALA A 205 18.64 -21.83 -2.49
N TYR A 206 17.50 -21.12 -2.59
CA TYR A 206 16.79 -20.59 -1.42
C TYR A 206 16.41 -21.74 -0.51
N THR A 207 16.98 -21.74 0.69
CA THR A 207 16.67 -22.73 1.69
C THR A 207 15.25 -22.49 2.23
N LYS A 208 14.57 -23.56 2.69
CA LYS A 208 13.29 -23.42 3.40
C LYS A 208 13.40 -22.41 4.54
N TRP A 209 14.54 -22.37 5.22
CA TRP A 209 14.88 -21.45 6.29
C TRP A 209 14.82 -19.98 5.82
N PHE A 210 15.47 -19.65 4.71
CA PHE A 210 15.43 -18.31 4.13
C PHE A 210 13.98 -17.90 3.86
N MET A 211 13.19 -18.76 3.21
CA MET A 211 11.81 -18.50 2.86
C MET A 211 10.94 -18.19 4.09
N VAL A 212 11.06 -18.96 5.16
CA VAL A 212 10.28 -18.78 6.38
C VAL A 212 10.58 -17.42 7.01
N PHE A 213 11.85 -17.10 7.25
CA PHE A 213 12.22 -15.83 7.91
C PHE A 213 12.03 -14.60 7.01
N PHE A 214 12.20 -14.75 5.71
CA PHE A 214 11.87 -13.71 4.73
C PHE A 214 10.37 -13.40 4.73
N SER A 215 9.53 -14.42 4.79
CA SER A 215 8.07 -14.27 4.88
C SER A 215 7.64 -13.66 6.23
N ILE A 216 8.25 -14.08 7.35
CA ILE A 216 8.01 -13.48 8.67
C ILE A 216 8.37 -12.00 8.66
N ALA A 217 9.51 -11.63 8.08
CA ALA A 217 9.91 -10.23 7.98
C ALA A 217 8.89 -9.39 7.21
N TYR A 218 8.31 -9.95 6.16
CA TYR A 218 7.32 -9.25 5.34
C TYR A 218 5.94 -9.16 6.03
N LEU A 219 5.55 -10.16 6.82
CA LEU A 219 4.39 -10.08 7.72
C LEU A 219 4.56 -8.96 8.74
N LEU A 220 5.73 -8.91 9.38
CA LEU A 220 6.05 -7.91 10.41
C LEU A 220 6.13 -6.49 9.81
N GLU A 221 6.61 -6.35 8.58
CA GLU A 221 6.55 -5.10 7.84
C GLU A 221 5.09 -4.67 7.60
N GLY A 222 4.25 -5.59 7.09
CA GLY A 222 2.83 -5.33 6.86
C GLY A 222 2.10 -4.89 8.13
N ALA A 223 2.45 -5.48 9.28
CA ALA A 223 1.89 -5.10 10.57
C ALA A 223 2.47 -3.76 11.10
N GLY A 224 3.79 -3.56 10.98
CA GLY A 224 4.46 -2.38 11.54
C GLY A 224 4.10 -1.08 10.82
N TYR A 225 4.14 -1.09 9.47
CA TYR A 225 3.86 0.16 8.74
C TYR A 225 2.41 0.58 8.84
N ILE A 226 1.46 -0.37 8.91
CA ILE A 226 0.04 -0.05 8.77
C ILE A 226 -0.53 0.68 9.98
N VAL A 227 0.08 0.55 11.15
CA VAL A 227 -0.27 1.33 12.34
C VAL A 227 -0.07 2.82 12.06
N THR A 228 1.10 3.20 11.59
CA THR A 228 1.39 4.58 11.15
C THR A 228 0.52 4.95 9.95
N GLY A 229 0.35 4.06 8.99
CA GLY A 229 -0.52 4.25 7.83
C GLY A 229 -1.99 4.51 8.18
N THR A 230 -2.45 4.08 9.36
CA THR A 230 -3.83 4.32 9.84
C THR A 230 -3.93 5.58 10.68
N PHE A 231 -3.00 5.79 11.62
CA PHE A 231 -3.15 6.77 12.68
C PHE A 231 -2.24 8.01 12.57
N LEU A 232 -1.35 8.12 11.56
CA LEU A 232 -0.37 9.21 11.48
C LEU A 232 -1.01 10.59 11.60
N VAL A 233 -2.12 10.83 10.90
CA VAL A 233 -2.79 12.15 10.92
C VAL A 233 -3.45 12.38 12.27
N ALA A 234 -4.06 11.35 12.90
CA ALA A 234 -4.60 11.44 14.24
C ALA A 234 -3.50 11.72 15.28
N ILE A 235 -2.32 11.10 15.12
CA ILE A 235 -1.14 11.37 15.95
C ILE A 235 -0.75 12.86 15.86
N VAL A 236 -0.65 13.40 14.65
CA VAL A 236 -0.27 14.81 14.45
C VAL A 236 -1.35 15.76 14.93
N GLU A 237 -2.64 15.42 14.76
CA GLU A 237 -3.77 16.22 15.25
C GLU A 237 -3.81 16.28 16.79
N SER A 238 -3.32 15.27 17.50
CA SER A 238 -3.21 15.26 18.95
C SER A 238 -2.15 16.22 19.51
N ILE A 239 -1.23 16.72 18.65
CA ILE A 239 -0.15 17.63 19.07
C ILE A 239 -0.65 19.08 19.02
N PRO A 240 -0.70 19.81 20.16
CA PRO A 240 -1.36 21.12 20.25
C PRO A 240 -0.89 22.16 19.23
N ASN A 241 0.43 22.21 18.95
CA ASN A 241 1.03 23.19 18.04
C ASN A 241 0.82 22.86 16.54
N LEU A 242 0.27 21.68 16.21
CA LEU A 242 0.09 21.19 14.85
C LEU A 242 -1.38 20.87 14.55
N LYS A 243 -2.24 21.06 15.54
CA LYS A 243 -3.67 20.91 15.39
C LYS A 243 -4.19 21.79 14.25
N GLY A 244 -4.99 21.17 13.35
CA GLY A 244 -5.50 21.86 12.16
C GLY A 244 -4.57 21.81 10.94
N TYR A 245 -3.33 21.30 11.07
CA TYR A 245 -2.39 21.07 9.96
C TYR A 245 -2.02 19.59 9.77
N ALA A 246 -2.71 18.72 10.50
CA ALA A 246 -2.33 17.31 10.61
C ALA A 246 -2.38 16.56 9.26
N ALA A 247 -3.33 16.88 8.37
CA ALA A 247 -3.43 16.24 7.07
C ALA A 247 -2.23 16.52 6.15
N LEU A 248 -1.45 17.61 6.42
CA LEU A 248 -0.19 17.86 5.71
C LEU A 248 0.86 16.77 5.96
N SER A 249 0.82 16.10 7.11
CA SER A 249 1.72 14.96 7.37
C SER A 249 1.51 13.86 6.33
N TRP A 250 0.26 13.57 5.99
CA TRP A 250 -0.09 12.58 4.96
C TRP A 250 0.24 13.06 3.54
N MET A 251 0.20 14.37 3.30
CA MET A 251 0.68 14.97 2.06
C MET A 251 2.19 14.68 1.85
N PHE A 252 3.03 14.84 2.89
CA PHE A 252 4.46 14.52 2.82
C PHE A 252 4.71 13.01 2.62
N VAL A 253 3.88 12.15 3.20
CA VAL A 253 3.88 10.71 2.92
C VAL A 253 3.64 10.47 1.42
N GLY A 254 2.61 11.06 0.84
CA GLY A 254 2.29 10.94 -0.59
C GLY A 254 3.43 11.43 -1.48
N LEU A 255 3.98 12.61 -1.18
CA LEU A 255 5.09 13.20 -1.93
C LEU A 255 6.31 12.28 -1.99
N ALA A 256 6.71 11.72 -0.85
CA ALA A 256 7.84 10.80 -0.76
C ALA A 256 7.53 9.43 -1.39
N ALA A 257 6.27 9.01 -1.39
CA ALA A 257 5.84 7.75 -2.00
C ALA A 257 5.89 7.78 -3.54
N ILE A 258 5.73 8.95 -4.18
CA ILE A 258 5.73 9.08 -5.65
C ILE A 258 6.96 8.44 -6.30
N PRO A 259 8.21 8.78 -5.93
CA PRO A 259 9.40 8.20 -6.52
C PRO A 259 9.81 6.85 -5.88
N SER A 260 9.23 6.48 -4.75
CA SER A 260 9.69 5.40 -3.86
C SER A 260 9.93 4.08 -4.60
N CYS A 261 8.93 3.55 -5.32
CA CYS A 261 9.05 2.25 -5.99
C CYS A 261 10.18 2.22 -7.02
N ILE A 262 10.37 3.33 -7.75
CA ILE A 262 11.40 3.45 -8.78
C ILE A 262 12.78 3.52 -8.12
N LEU A 263 12.95 4.39 -7.12
CA LEU A 263 14.22 4.59 -6.42
C LEU A 263 14.68 3.30 -5.72
N TRP A 264 13.78 2.59 -5.02
CA TRP A 264 14.11 1.34 -4.35
C TRP A 264 14.40 0.20 -5.34
N SER A 265 13.71 0.15 -6.48
CA SER A 265 14.03 -0.81 -7.54
C SER A 265 15.42 -0.57 -8.12
N ILE A 266 15.78 0.68 -8.41
CA ILE A 266 17.13 1.04 -8.89
C ILE A 266 18.17 0.69 -7.83
N LEU A 267 17.93 1.06 -6.58
CA LEU A 267 18.85 0.80 -5.48
C LEU A 267 19.03 -0.70 -5.23
N GLY A 268 17.94 -1.47 -5.24
CA GLY A 268 17.96 -2.92 -5.09
C GLY A 268 18.81 -3.61 -6.17
N ASN A 269 18.72 -3.13 -7.41
CA ASN A 269 19.57 -3.63 -8.50
C ASN A 269 21.05 -3.22 -8.34
N LYS A 270 21.32 -2.03 -7.76
CA LYS A 270 22.69 -1.48 -7.63
C LYS A 270 23.46 -2.07 -6.45
N ILE A 271 22.85 -2.16 -5.27
CA ILE A 271 23.52 -2.62 -4.02
C ILE A 271 23.11 -4.03 -3.58
N GLY A 272 22.13 -4.62 -4.27
CA GLY A 272 21.50 -5.90 -3.94
C GLY A 272 20.24 -5.76 -3.10
N PHE A 273 19.22 -6.58 -3.41
CA PHE A 273 17.88 -6.49 -2.80
C PHE A 273 17.91 -6.60 -1.27
N ILE A 274 18.70 -7.50 -0.71
CA ILE A 274 18.75 -7.70 0.75
C ILE A 274 19.33 -6.47 1.47
N LYS A 275 20.39 -5.85 0.94
CA LYS A 275 20.97 -4.64 1.51
C LYS A 275 19.99 -3.46 1.40
N ALA A 276 19.29 -3.37 0.27
CA ALA A 276 18.25 -2.35 0.08
C ALA A 276 17.08 -2.53 1.07
N ILE A 277 16.65 -3.78 1.33
CA ILE A 277 15.62 -4.09 2.34
C ILE A 277 16.08 -3.65 3.74
N TYR A 278 17.32 -3.93 4.16
CA TYR A 278 17.84 -3.45 5.43
C TYR A 278 17.80 -1.93 5.55
N LEU A 279 18.30 -1.24 4.52
CA LEU A 279 18.31 0.22 4.50
C LEU A 279 16.89 0.78 4.58
N ALA A 280 15.95 0.21 3.81
CA ALA A 280 14.56 0.63 3.82
C ALA A 280 13.90 0.42 5.19
N PHE A 281 14.14 -0.72 5.84
CA PHE A 281 13.64 -1.00 7.19
C PHE A 281 14.20 -0.02 8.24
N ILE A 282 15.50 0.28 8.18
CA ILE A 282 16.12 1.24 9.11
C ILE A 282 15.49 2.62 8.95
N LEU A 283 15.33 3.09 7.70
CA LEU A 283 14.70 4.38 7.43
C LEU A 283 13.22 4.39 7.83
N GLN A 284 12.49 3.32 7.60
CA GLN A 284 11.09 3.20 8.02
C GLN A 284 10.97 3.16 9.54
N PHE A 285 11.83 2.41 10.24
CA PHE A 285 11.87 2.38 11.71
C PHE A 285 12.10 3.78 12.27
N ILE A 286 13.08 4.53 11.75
CA ILE A 286 13.34 5.92 12.16
C ILE A 286 12.09 6.77 11.91
N GLY A 287 11.45 6.65 10.74
CA GLY A 287 10.23 7.38 10.41
C GLY A 287 9.07 7.09 11.36
N VAL A 288 8.89 5.83 11.76
CA VAL A 288 7.79 5.42 12.65
C VAL A 288 8.05 5.79 14.11
N ILE A 289 9.28 5.67 14.61
CA ILE A 289 9.59 5.93 16.01
C ILE A 289 9.82 7.42 16.33
N LEU A 290 10.19 8.23 15.36
CA LEU A 290 10.58 9.63 15.56
C LEU A 290 9.50 10.48 16.26
N PRO A 291 8.18 10.33 15.97
CA PRO A 291 7.13 11.07 16.68
C PRO A 291 7.02 10.76 18.19
N VAL A 292 7.56 9.64 18.66
CA VAL A 292 7.59 9.33 20.10
C VAL A 292 8.55 10.25 20.86
N PHE A 293 9.65 10.66 20.23
CA PHE A 293 10.72 11.44 20.86
C PHE A 293 10.64 12.93 20.55
N SER A 294 9.99 13.32 19.47
CA SER A 294 9.99 14.72 19.02
C SER A 294 8.69 15.10 18.32
N HIS A 295 8.04 16.12 18.86
CA HIS A 295 6.77 16.67 18.37
C HIS A 295 6.94 17.98 17.60
N ASN A 296 8.16 18.35 17.18
CA ASN A 296 8.36 19.55 16.37
C ASN A 296 8.02 19.30 14.89
N THR A 297 7.64 20.35 14.18
CA THR A 297 7.20 20.28 12.78
C THR A 297 8.22 19.61 11.86
N VAL A 298 9.52 19.92 12.04
CA VAL A 298 10.58 19.36 11.20
C VAL A 298 10.71 17.85 11.38
N SER A 299 10.68 17.38 12.62
CA SER A 299 10.72 15.93 12.93
C SER A 299 9.55 15.19 12.30
N LEU A 300 8.34 15.77 12.35
CA LEU A 300 7.16 15.14 11.79
C LEU A 300 7.17 15.14 10.27
N ILE A 301 7.70 16.16 9.62
CA ILE A 301 7.95 16.16 8.17
C ILE A 301 8.95 15.05 7.80
N ILE A 302 10.06 14.96 8.53
CA ILE A 302 11.07 13.90 8.31
C ILE A 302 10.44 12.53 8.52
N SER A 303 9.70 12.31 9.60
CA SER A 303 8.96 11.08 9.89
C SER A 303 8.05 10.69 8.72
N SER A 304 7.22 11.62 8.27
CA SER A 304 6.28 11.43 7.16
C SER A 304 6.99 11.08 5.84
N CYS A 305 8.09 11.79 5.52
CA CYS A 305 8.89 11.52 4.32
C CYS A 305 9.60 10.16 4.39
N LEU A 306 10.18 9.80 5.54
CA LEU A 306 10.84 8.50 5.71
C LEU A 306 9.83 7.36 5.62
N PHE A 307 8.68 7.49 6.27
CA PHE A 307 7.60 6.52 6.17
C PHE A 307 7.09 6.40 4.73
N GLY A 308 6.71 7.51 4.09
CA GLY A 308 6.19 7.55 2.73
C GLY A 308 7.19 7.04 1.69
N GLY A 309 8.47 7.37 1.86
CA GLY A 309 9.55 6.94 0.98
C GLY A 309 9.91 5.46 1.10
N THR A 310 9.40 4.73 2.09
CA THR A 310 9.83 3.35 2.37
C THR A 310 8.73 2.30 2.24
N PHE A 311 7.48 2.56 2.61
CA PHE A 311 6.45 1.52 2.68
C PHE A 311 6.13 0.87 1.32
N LEU A 312 5.97 1.65 0.24
CA LEU A 312 5.82 1.10 -1.11
C LEU A 312 7.15 0.54 -1.65
N GLY A 313 8.26 1.12 -1.23
CA GLY A 313 9.61 0.67 -1.59
C GLY A 313 9.91 -0.72 -1.05
N LEU A 314 9.62 -1.00 0.22
CA LEU A 314 9.75 -2.33 0.81
C LEU A 314 8.88 -3.35 0.10
N THR A 315 7.62 -3.02 -0.17
CA THR A 315 6.73 -3.88 -0.98
C THR A 315 7.36 -4.21 -2.34
N THR A 316 7.92 -3.21 -3.02
CA THR A 316 8.60 -3.40 -4.32
C THR A 316 9.79 -4.34 -4.20
N LEU A 317 10.64 -4.16 -3.19
CA LEU A 317 11.83 -5.00 -2.96
C LEU A 317 11.46 -6.46 -2.62
N PHE A 318 10.49 -6.66 -1.73
CA PHE A 318 10.02 -8.01 -1.37
C PHE A 318 9.37 -8.72 -2.56
N MET A 319 8.52 -8.01 -3.33
CA MET A 319 7.86 -8.57 -4.51
C MET A 319 8.87 -8.91 -5.62
N SER A 320 9.86 -8.05 -5.87
CA SER A 320 10.92 -8.31 -6.85
C SER A 320 11.72 -9.57 -6.49
N ARG A 321 12.06 -9.73 -5.20
CA ARG A 321 12.75 -10.93 -4.72
C ARG A 321 11.82 -12.16 -4.79
N GLY A 322 10.56 -12.02 -4.43
CA GLY A 322 9.53 -13.06 -4.55
C GLY A 322 9.34 -13.56 -5.98
N GLN A 323 9.36 -12.67 -6.98
CA GLN A 323 9.29 -13.03 -8.39
C GLN A 323 10.50 -13.87 -8.82
N LEU A 324 11.71 -13.45 -8.44
CA LEU A 324 12.93 -14.22 -8.74
C LEU A 324 12.88 -15.62 -8.11
N MET A 325 12.45 -15.70 -6.85
CA MET A 325 12.31 -16.96 -6.12
C MET A 325 11.22 -17.86 -6.74
N SER A 326 10.12 -17.28 -7.21
CA SER A 326 9.06 -18.01 -7.93
C SER A 326 9.59 -18.62 -9.21
N ALA A 327 10.38 -17.89 -9.98
CA ALA A 327 10.99 -18.36 -11.22
C ALA A 327 11.96 -19.55 -11.00
N ILE A 328 12.68 -19.55 -9.86
CA ILE A 328 13.63 -20.62 -9.52
C ILE A 328 12.93 -21.86 -8.96
N SER A 329 11.92 -21.66 -8.09
CA SER A 329 11.25 -22.76 -7.35
C SER A 329 10.07 -23.38 -8.08
N GLY A 330 9.55 -22.75 -9.13
CA GLY A 330 8.31 -23.16 -9.82
C GLY A 330 7.04 -22.96 -8.98
N LYS A 331 7.14 -22.32 -7.80
CA LYS A 331 6.01 -22.06 -6.89
C LYS A 331 5.60 -20.59 -6.94
N ASN A 332 4.33 -20.29 -6.78
CA ASN A 332 3.85 -18.90 -6.73
C ASN A 332 4.14 -18.25 -5.36
N LEU A 333 5.40 -17.84 -5.16
CA LEU A 333 5.84 -17.23 -3.91
C LEU A 333 5.40 -15.79 -3.78
N VAL A 334 5.12 -15.11 -4.88
CA VAL A 334 4.56 -13.76 -4.87
C VAL A 334 3.18 -13.76 -4.21
N ALA A 335 2.31 -14.70 -4.58
CA ALA A 335 0.99 -14.83 -3.95
C ALA A 335 1.08 -15.14 -2.46
N LEU A 336 2.00 -16.05 -2.06
CA LEU A 336 2.24 -16.37 -0.65
C LEU A 336 2.71 -15.13 0.14
N LEU A 337 3.68 -14.39 -0.39
CA LEU A 337 4.19 -13.17 0.26
C LEU A 337 3.10 -12.10 0.36
N THR A 338 2.30 -11.89 -0.67
CA THR A 338 1.17 -10.96 -0.65
C THR A 338 0.16 -11.33 0.43
N PHE A 339 -0.19 -12.61 0.54
CA PHE A 339 -1.09 -13.11 1.58
C PHE A 339 -0.55 -12.85 2.98
N ILE A 340 0.72 -13.23 3.23
CA ILE A 340 1.37 -13.07 4.54
C ILE A 340 1.48 -11.60 4.94
N TYR A 341 1.86 -10.74 4.00
CA TYR A 341 1.93 -9.29 4.22
C TYR A 341 0.55 -8.70 4.59
N SER A 342 -0.48 -9.06 3.84
CA SER A 342 -1.84 -8.58 4.09
C SER A 342 -2.39 -9.09 5.43
N LEU A 343 -1.97 -10.27 5.89
CA LEU A 343 -2.35 -10.78 7.22
C LEU A 343 -1.80 -9.86 8.33
N GLY A 344 -0.58 -9.37 8.20
CA GLY A 344 -0.01 -8.36 9.11
C GLY A 344 -0.85 -7.08 9.16
N GLN A 345 -1.28 -6.59 7.98
CA GLN A 345 -2.12 -5.40 7.88
C GLN A 345 -3.50 -5.56 8.53
N VAL A 346 -4.08 -6.77 8.47
CA VAL A 346 -5.39 -7.05 9.08
C VAL A 346 -5.32 -6.95 10.60
N ILE A 347 -4.27 -7.50 11.20
CA ILE A 347 -4.19 -7.68 12.65
C ILE A 347 -3.80 -6.36 13.36
N ALA A 348 -2.82 -5.63 12.84
CA ALA A 348 -2.13 -4.58 13.58
C ALA A 348 -2.96 -3.33 13.90
N PRO A 349 -3.85 -2.79 13.04
CA PRO A 349 -4.60 -1.57 13.34
C PRO A 349 -5.58 -1.73 14.51
N TYR A 350 -6.20 -2.89 14.63
CA TYR A 350 -7.10 -3.20 15.74
C TYR A 350 -6.35 -3.20 17.08
N PHE A 351 -5.21 -3.90 17.14
CA PHE A 351 -4.37 -3.90 18.35
C PHE A 351 -3.80 -2.51 18.66
N ALA A 352 -3.43 -1.74 17.64
CA ALA A 352 -2.99 -0.36 17.83
C ALA A 352 -4.11 0.51 18.43
N GLY A 353 -5.34 0.37 17.94
CA GLY A 353 -6.50 1.07 18.47
C GLY A 353 -6.75 0.75 19.95
N ILE A 354 -6.60 -0.53 20.36
CA ILE A 354 -6.68 -0.96 21.77
C ILE A 354 -5.56 -0.31 22.61
N LEU A 355 -4.32 -0.30 22.09
CA LEU A 355 -3.17 0.28 22.80
C LEU A 355 -3.27 1.79 22.99
N ILE A 356 -3.92 2.50 22.06
CA ILE A 356 -4.19 3.93 22.19
C ILE A 356 -5.31 4.15 23.23
N GLY A 357 -6.35 3.31 23.22
CA GLY A 357 -7.49 3.42 24.13
C GLY A 357 -8.16 4.79 24.09
N ASP A 358 -8.67 5.24 25.22
CA ASP A 358 -9.38 6.52 25.36
C ASP A 358 -8.45 7.69 25.74
N THR A 359 -7.12 7.43 25.80
CA THR A 359 -6.16 8.40 26.33
C THR A 359 -5.58 9.35 25.27
N ASP A 360 -5.84 9.11 23.97
CA ASP A 360 -5.20 9.80 22.85
C ASP A 360 -3.66 9.77 22.91
N ASN A 361 -3.09 8.80 23.64
CA ASN A 361 -1.66 8.60 23.72
C ASN A 361 -1.21 7.55 22.70
N TYR A 362 -0.72 8.01 21.57
CA TYR A 362 -0.27 7.17 20.46
C TYR A 362 1.11 6.55 20.66
N ASN A 363 1.87 6.89 21.70
CA ASN A 363 3.23 6.41 21.91
C ASN A 363 3.30 4.89 22.02
N GLY A 364 2.34 4.27 22.73
CA GLY A 364 2.26 2.81 22.84
C GLY A 364 2.10 2.12 21.49
N ALA A 365 1.25 2.64 20.62
CA ALA A 365 1.02 2.11 19.27
C ALA A 365 2.24 2.31 18.36
N LEU A 366 2.93 3.45 18.46
CA LEU A 366 4.17 3.71 17.70
C LEU A 366 5.33 2.83 18.15
N ILE A 367 5.48 2.61 19.46
CA ILE A 367 6.49 1.69 20.00
C ILE A 367 6.19 0.26 19.57
N PHE A 368 4.94 -0.17 19.62
CA PHE A 368 4.50 -1.47 19.08
C PHE A 368 4.87 -1.62 17.59
N ALA A 369 4.48 -0.66 16.75
CA ALA A 369 4.80 -0.65 15.32
C ALA A 369 6.31 -0.71 15.05
N SER A 370 7.08 0.12 15.76
CA SER A 370 8.55 0.17 15.66
C SER A 370 9.20 -1.14 16.10
N SER A 371 8.68 -1.79 17.15
CA SER A 371 9.17 -3.10 17.62
C SER A 371 8.98 -4.18 16.56
N LEU A 372 7.84 -4.16 15.84
CA LEU A 372 7.59 -5.08 14.73
C LEU A 372 8.61 -4.88 13.60
N LEU A 373 8.97 -3.63 13.27
CA LEU A 373 9.98 -3.35 12.25
C LEU A 373 11.39 -3.80 12.68
N VAL A 374 11.74 -3.66 13.96
CA VAL A 374 12.99 -4.21 14.51
C VAL A 374 13.01 -5.74 14.39
N LEU A 375 11.92 -6.40 14.77
CA LEU A 375 11.79 -7.85 14.62
C LEU A 375 11.86 -8.27 13.14
N ALA A 376 11.35 -7.46 12.21
CA ALA A 376 11.50 -7.70 10.78
C ALA A 376 12.97 -7.65 10.33
N ILE A 377 13.74 -6.66 10.81
CA ILE A 377 15.18 -6.57 10.55
C ILE A 377 15.90 -7.82 11.08
N VAL A 378 15.58 -8.25 12.31
CA VAL A 378 16.13 -9.46 12.92
C VAL A 378 15.76 -10.70 12.10
N ALA A 379 14.53 -10.82 11.63
CA ALA A 379 14.09 -11.93 10.80
C ALA A 379 14.87 -11.99 9.47
N ILE A 380 15.10 -10.84 8.80
CA ILE A 380 15.96 -10.77 7.61
C ILE A 380 17.40 -11.23 7.95
N PHE A 381 17.94 -10.79 9.09
CA PHE A 381 19.28 -11.21 9.53
C PHE A 381 19.37 -12.72 9.74
N ILE A 382 18.40 -13.31 10.41
CA ILE A 382 18.34 -14.76 10.64
C ILE A 382 18.21 -15.51 9.31
N SER A 383 17.44 -14.98 8.34
CA SER A 383 17.26 -15.60 7.03
C SER A 383 18.58 -15.82 6.27
N GLN A 384 19.58 -14.96 6.48
CA GLN A 384 20.88 -15.00 5.78
C GLN A 384 21.88 -16.03 6.36
N ARG A 385 21.68 -16.50 7.60
CA ARG A 385 22.66 -17.37 8.29
C ARG A 385 23.04 -18.65 7.56
N PRO A 386 22.15 -19.43 6.94
CA PRO A 386 22.52 -20.66 6.22
C PRO A 386 23.30 -20.41 4.95
N VAL A 387 23.07 -19.26 4.29
CA VAL A 387 23.77 -18.87 3.05
C VAL A 387 25.23 -18.55 3.36
N GLN A 388 25.51 -17.85 4.46
CA GLN A 388 26.86 -17.50 4.86
C GLN A 388 27.70 -18.72 5.28
N LYS A 389 27.08 -19.77 5.85
CA LYS A 389 27.77 -21.02 6.17
C LYS A 389 28.18 -21.83 4.94
N LYS A 390 27.44 -21.72 3.81
CA LYS A 390 27.79 -22.40 2.54
C LYS A 390 28.87 -21.67 1.74
N LEU A 391 29.05 -20.38 1.93
CA LEU A 391 30.11 -19.59 1.28
C LEU A 391 31.46 -19.66 2.01
N LYS A 392 31.48 -20.18 3.25
CA LYS A 392 32.71 -20.38 4.05
C LYS A 392 33.23 -21.82 4.03
N LYS A 393 32.60 -22.72 3.28
CA LYS A 393 33.07 -24.07 2.95
C LYS A 393 33.38 -24.14 1.44
#